data_e122da4cf5db754e5c92ad903f0c38eb
#
_entry.id   e122da4cf5db754e5c92ad903f0c38eb
#
_cell.length_a   1.000
_cell.length_b   1.000
_cell.length_c   1.000
_cell.angle_alpha   90.00
_cell.angle_beta   90.00
_cell.angle_gamma   90.00
#
_symmetry.space_group_name_H-M   'P 1'
#
loop_
_entity.id
_entity.type
_entity.pdbx_description
1 polymer ?
#
loop_
_entity_poly.entity_id
_entity_poly.type
_entity_poly.pdbx_seq_one_letter_code
_entity_poly.pdbx_strand_id
1 'polypeptide(L)'
;AAARIGQLQDIKLSANWMSAAGHPGEDEKLYRAVQAVGMELCPALGITIPVGKDSMSMRTTWTDGDEDKAVTSPMSLIITAFSPVLDVRKTVTPQLRTDAGETQLLLLDLGAGAMRMGGSILAQVNQQVGDTAPDLDNPALLKNFFDAMQLSLEQGDILAYHDRSDGGLLATLVEMSFAGHVGISVDVFGLGDDPIAALFNEELGAVIQVSAEHTNAVAERFSDAGVDVHLLGGLNNQQTVEIINNKLPLFKRPRVDLQRTWAETSYRMAALRDNADCALEEFNNIASDDPGLSVKLSYDPSDDIAAPYINSGVRPAVAILREQGVNSHLEMAAAFDRAGFDAVDVHMSDLLAGRRV
;
A
#
# COMPACT_ATOMS: atom_id res chain seq x y z
N ALA A 1 -7.82 0.63 1.63
CA ALA A 1 -9.13 0.36 1.00
C ALA A 1 -9.16 -1.02 0.31
N ALA A 2 -8.00 -1.54 -0.16
CA ALA A 2 -7.91 -2.78 -0.93
C ALA A 2 -8.22 -4.08 -0.15
N ALA A 3 -8.18 -4.07 1.17
CA ALA A 3 -8.53 -5.21 2.01
C ALA A 3 -9.97 -5.11 2.52
N ARG A 4 -10.63 -6.27 2.69
CA ARG A 4 -11.99 -6.33 3.25
C ARG A 4 -11.93 -6.12 4.76
N ILE A 5 -12.08 -4.87 5.20
CA ILE A 5 -11.96 -4.44 6.60
C ILE A 5 -13.33 -4.36 7.27
N GLY A 6 -14.33 -3.79 6.59
CA GLY A 6 -15.67 -3.57 7.11
C GLY A 6 -15.96 -2.09 7.30
N GLN A 7 -15.55 -1.50 8.38
CA GLN A 7 -15.84 -0.10 8.71
C GLN A 7 -14.55 0.71 8.84
N LEU A 8 -14.60 1.98 8.43
CA LEU A 8 -13.45 2.89 8.55
C LEU A 8 -12.98 3.05 10.01
N GLN A 9 -13.93 3.01 10.96
CA GLN A 9 -13.64 3.12 12.40
C GLN A 9 -12.87 1.92 12.98
N ASP A 10 -12.82 0.79 12.27
CA ASP A 10 -12.02 -0.37 12.68
C ASP A 10 -10.53 -0.14 12.48
N ILE A 11 -10.17 0.85 11.65
CA ILE A 11 -8.79 1.25 11.41
C ILE A 11 -8.25 2.00 12.62
N LYS A 12 -7.08 1.57 13.10
CA LYS A 12 -6.28 2.26 14.11
C LYS A 12 -4.98 2.71 13.48
N LEU A 13 -4.54 3.90 13.83
CA LEU A 13 -3.35 4.51 13.26
C LEU A 13 -2.22 4.55 14.29
N SER A 14 -0.99 4.37 13.81
CA SER A 14 0.22 4.76 14.54
C SER A 14 0.86 5.95 13.81
N ALA A 15 1.14 7.01 14.53
CA ALA A 15 1.74 8.22 13.97
C ALA A 15 3.20 8.37 14.40
N ASN A 16 4.08 8.66 13.44
CA ASN A 16 5.46 9.05 13.72
C ASN A 16 5.66 10.49 13.23
N TRP A 17 5.72 11.43 14.19
CA TRP A 17 5.95 12.83 13.95
C TRP A 17 7.45 13.11 13.95
N MET A 18 7.94 13.78 12.92
CA MET A 18 9.35 14.12 12.78
C MET A 18 9.51 15.61 12.54
N SER A 19 10.26 16.31 13.43
CA SER A 19 10.47 17.76 13.35
C SER A 19 11.83 18.12 13.94
N ALA A 20 12.42 19.21 13.45
CA ALA A 20 13.57 19.85 14.07
C ALA A 20 13.09 20.83 15.15
N ALA A 21 12.58 20.30 16.28
CA ALA A 21 12.01 21.10 17.35
C ALA A 21 13.00 22.16 17.86
N GLY A 22 12.48 23.37 18.12
CA GLY A 22 13.28 24.53 18.51
C GLY A 22 13.98 25.27 17.34
N HIS A 23 13.94 24.71 16.12
CA HIS A 23 14.39 25.47 14.94
C HIS A 23 13.30 26.45 14.50
N PRO A 24 13.64 27.66 14.07
CA PRO A 24 12.66 28.67 13.72
C PRO A 24 11.59 28.18 12.73
N GLY A 25 10.32 28.26 13.13
CA GLY A 25 9.15 27.87 12.35
C GLY A 25 8.74 26.39 12.44
N GLU A 26 9.59 25.48 12.91
CA GLU A 26 9.27 24.05 12.94
C GLU A 26 8.26 23.68 14.03
N ASP A 27 8.30 24.33 15.19
CA ASP A 27 7.34 24.08 16.28
C ASP A 27 5.91 24.50 15.88
N GLU A 28 5.76 25.61 15.15
CA GLU A 28 4.47 26.04 14.63
C GLU A 28 3.91 25.08 13.60
N LYS A 29 4.76 24.60 12.68
CA LYS A 29 4.35 23.61 11.68
C LYS A 29 3.88 22.32 12.33
N LEU A 30 4.64 21.82 13.32
CA LEU A 30 4.28 20.63 14.08
C LEU A 30 2.94 20.81 14.78
N TYR A 31 2.74 21.95 15.49
CA TYR A 31 1.48 22.22 16.17
C TYR A 31 0.29 22.22 15.21
N ARG A 32 0.41 22.92 14.07
CA ARG A 32 -0.65 22.97 13.05
C ARG A 32 -0.95 21.60 12.44
N ALA A 33 0.08 20.80 12.17
CA ALA A 33 -0.10 19.45 11.62
C ALA A 33 -0.81 18.54 12.63
N VAL A 34 -0.42 18.58 13.90
CA VAL A 34 -1.09 17.80 14.97
C VAL A 34 -2.54 18.25 15.14
N GLN A 35 -2.81 19.55 15.07
CA GLN A 35 -4.18 20.09 15.13
C GLN A 35 -5.02 19.56 13.96
N ALA A 36 -4.53 19.71 12.73
CA ALA A 36 -5.25 19.28 11.53
C ALA A 36 -5.56 17.77 11.56
N VAL A 37 -4.59 16.94 11.93
CA VAL A 37 -4.78 15.49 11.96
C VAL A 37 -5.58 15.04 13.18
N GLY A 38 -5.20 15.49 14.37
CA GLY A 38 -5.73 14.96 15.62
C GLY A 38 -7.05 15.56 16.04
N MET A 39 -7.30 16.84 15.72
CA MET A 39 -8.51 17.56 16.17
C MET A 39 -9.55 17.73 15.05
N GLU A 40 -9.15 17.64 13.79
CA GLU A 40 -10.04 17.88 12.66
C GLU A 40 -10.27 16.58 11.88
N LEU A 41 -9.24 16.00 11.25
CA LEU A 41 -9.37 14.86 10.35
C LEU A 41 -9.80 13.58 11.05
N CYS A 42 -9.08 13.16 12.10
CA CYS A 42 -9.39 11.89 12.77
C CYS A 42 -10.79 11.88 13.38
N PRO A 43 -11.28 12.93 14.06
CA PRO A 43 -12.67 13.01 14.51
C PRO A 43 -13.67 12.98 13.37
N ALA A 44 -13.41 13.70 12.24
CA ALA A 44 -14.31 13.73 11.09
C ALA A 44 -14.47 12.35 10.44
N LEU A 45 -13.40 11.55 10.41
CA LEU A 45 -13.40 10.18 9.87
C LEU A 45 -13.84 9.14 10.89
N GLY A 46 -13.86 9.46 12.19
CA GLY A 46 -14.15 8.51 13.27
C GLY A 46 -13.02 7.50 13.51
N ILE A 47 -11.77 7.85 13.14
CA ILE A 47 -10.57 7.04 13.35
C ILE A 47 -9.74 7.57 14.51
N THR A 48 -8.82 6.75 15.03
CA THR A 48 -7.99 7.13 16.18
C THR A 48 -6.51 6.83 15.96
N ILE A 49 -5.67 7.60 16.66
CA ILE A 49 -4.22 7.38 16.76
C ILE A 49 -3.90 6.97 18.22
N PRO A 50 -4.07 5.70 18.59
CA PRO A 50 -3.84 5.25 19.97
C PRO A 50 -2.36 5.16 20.33
N VAL A 51 -1.45 5.14 19.37
CA VAL A 51 -0.02 4.96 19.58
C VAL A 51 0.78 5.73 18.52
N GLY A 52 1.99 6.10 18.89
CA GLY A 52 2.92 6.76 18.00
C GLY A 52 4.25 7.03 18.68
N LYS A 53 5.12 7.73 17.99
CA LYS A 53 6.38 8.24 18.53
C LYS A 53 6.72 9.58 17.89
N ASP A 54 7.58 10.32 18.56
CA ASP A 54 8.07 11.61 18.10
C ASP A 54 9.58 11.57 17.90
N SER A 55 10.04 12.13 16.78
CA SER A 55 11.45 12.34 16.46
C SER A 55 11.69 13.84 16.34
N MET A 56 12.09 14.49 17.46
CA MET A 56 12.16 15.95 17.52
C MET A 56 13.55 16.52 17.21
N SER A 57 14.55 15.68 16.95
CA SER A 57 15.94 16.09 16.70
C SER A 57 16.30 15.99 15.21
N MET A 58 15.41 16.42 14.32
CA MET A 58 15.57 16.24 12.87
C MET A 58 16.45 17.33 12.25
N ARG A 59 17.56 17.67 12.93
CA ARG A 59 18.59 18.56 12.44
C ARG A 59 19.97 18.00 12.77
N THR A 60 20.80 17.88 11.73
CA THR A 60 22.20 17.47 11.87
C THR A 60 23.10 18.68 11.65
N THR A 61 24.09 18.84 12.51
CA THR A 61 25.13 19.86 12.39
C THR A 61 26.51 19.23 12.42
N TRP A 62 27.43 19.75 11.61
CA TRP A 62 28.84 19.31 11.62
C TRP A 62 29.74 20.45 11.16
N THR A 63 31.03 20.32 11.42
CA THR A 63 32.05 21.26 10.95
C THR A 63 32.85 20.59 9.84
N ASP A 64 33.02 21.27 8.71
CA ASP A 64 33.80 20.83 7.57
C ASP A 64 34.95 21.84 7.35
N GLY A 65 36.15 21.51 7.81
CA GLY A 65 37.24 22.44 7.95
C GLY A 65 36.93 23.52 9.00
N ASP A 66 36.88 24.76 8.58
CA ASP A 66 36.50 25.91 9.44
C ASP A 66 35.04 26.37 9.24
N GLU A 67 34.25 25.63 8.49
CA GLU A 67 32.86 25.98 8.15
C GLU A 67 31.87 25.12 8.93
N ASP A 68 30.96 25.75 9.70
CA ASP A 68 29.84 25.07 10.34
C ASP A 68 28.73 24.82 9.34
N LYS A 69 28.34 23.57 9.18
CA LYS A 69 27.29 23.11 8.25
C LYS A 69 26.11 22.54 9.03
N ALA A 70 24.93 22.65 8.45
CA ALA A 70 23.72 22.07 8.99
C ALA A 70 22.76 21.59 7.89
N VAL A 71 22.06 20.51 8.17
CA VAL A 71 20.89 20.07 7.40
C VAL A 71 19.72 19.96 8.36
N THR A 72 18.63 20.62 8.02
CA THR A 72 17.37 20.58 8.78
C THR A 72 16.35 19.85 7.91
N SER A 73 15.82 18.73 8.42
CA SER A 73 14.75 18.00 7.74
C SER A 73 13.44 18.79 7.83
N PRO A 74 12.63 18.84 6.78
CA PRO A 74 11.29 19.40 6.88
C PRO A 74 10.44 18.56 7.85
N MET A 75 9.43 19.19 8.47
CA MET A 75 8.44 18.48 9.27
C MET A 75 7.78 17.39 8.42
N SER A 76 7.72 16.18 8.95
CA SER A 76 7.17 15.03 8.26
C SER A 76 6.29 14.21 9.21
N LEU A 77 5.31 13.51 8.63
CA LEU A 77 4.42 12.60 9.34
C LEU A 77 4.34 11.27 8.60
N ILE A 78 4.62 10.19 9.30
CA ILE A 78 4.42 8.83 8.79
C ILE A 78 3.29 8.18 9.57
N ILE A 79 2.27 7.75 8.84
CA ILE A 79 1.11 7.05 9.39
C ILE A 79 1.17 5.58 8.97
N THR A 80 1.00 4.70 9.95
CA THR A 80 0.75 3.28 9.71
C THR A 80 -0.67 2.94 10.14
N ALA A 81 -1.44 2.35 9.25
CA ALA A 81 -2.81 1.95 9.50
C ALA A 81 -2.91 0.45 9.80
N PHE A 82 -3.67 0.08 10.81
CA PHE A 82 -3.92 -1.30 11.23
C PHE A 82 -5.42 -1.55 11.28
N SER A 83 -5.84 -2.70 10.78
CA SER A 83 -7.22 -3.16 10.95
C SER A 83 -7.30 -4.69 10.85
N PRO A 84 -8.24 -5.34 11.55
CA PRO A 84 -8.60 -6.71 11.26
C PRO A 84 -9.13 -6.84 9.84
N VAL A 85 -8.72 -7.88 9.13
CA VAL A 85 -9.24 -8.23 7.80
C VAL A 85 -10.32 -9.28 7.97
N LEU A 86 -11.55 -8.99 7.54
CA LEU A 86 -12.71 -9.86 7.71
C LEU A 86 -12.63 -11.12 6.81
N ASP A 87 -12.13 -10.95 5.59
CA ASP A 87 -11.90 -12.04 4.65
C ASP A 87 -10.68 -11.75 3.77
N VAL A 88 -9.57 -12.43 4.01
CA VAL A 88 -8.31 -12.25 3.28
C VAL A 88 -8.43 -12.60 1.79
N ARG A 89 -9.38 -13.48 1.42
CA ARG A 89 -9.61 -13.90 0.03
C ARG A 89 -10.22 -12.79 -0.83
N LYS A 90 -10.78 -11.77 -0.20
CA LYS A 90 -11.38 -10.58 -0.84
C LYS A 90 -10.43 -9.39 -0.89
N THR A 91 -9.18 -9.59 -0.51
CA THR A 91 -8.14 -8.57 -0.67
C THR A 91 -7.70 -8.53 -2.13
N VAL A 92 -7.69 -7.34 -2.72
CA VAL A 92 -7.19 -7.09 -4.07
C VAL A 92 -5.83 -6.42 -4.03
N THR A 93 -5.07 -6.57 -5.09
CA THR A 93 -3.70 -6.05 -5.21
C THR A 93 -3.58 -5.24 -6.50
N PRO A 94 -2.45 -4.54 -6.75
CA PRO A 94 -2.21 -3.88 -8.03
C PRO A 94 -2.11 -4.82 -9.24
N GLN A 95 -2.01 -6.13 -9.02
CA GLN A 95 -1.86 -7.10 -10.09
C GLN A 95 -3.10 -7.14 -10.99
N LEU A 96 -2.95 -6.67 -12.22
CA LEU A 96 -3.99 -6.73 -13.23
C LEU A 96 -4.32 -8.17 -13.61
N ARG A 97 -5.60 -8.52 -13.58
CA ARG A 97 -6.09 -9.86 -13.90
C ARG A 97 -6.30 -9.99 -15.41
N THR A 98 -5.67 -10.99 -16.00
CA THR A 98 -5.77 -11.31 -17.44
C THR A 98 -6.69 -12.49 -17.72
N ASP A 99 -7.15 -13.17 -16.69
CA ASP A 99 -7.99 -14.35 -16.72
C ASP A 99 -9.49 -14.06 -16.51
N ALA A 100 -9.86 -12.77 -16.35
CA ALA A 100 -11.23 -12.35 -16.09
C ALA A 100 -12.03 -11.91 -17.34
N GLY A 101 -11.56 -12.24 -18.54
CA GLY A 101 -12.18 -11.83 -19.79
C GLY A 101 -11.92 -10.35 -20.12
N GLU A 102 -12.90 -9.68 -20.73
CA GLU A 102 -12.81 -8.25 -21.04
C GLU A 102 -12.95 -7.44 -19.76
N THR A 103 -12.02 -6.52 -19.53
CA THR A 103 -11.98 -5.69 -18.33
C THR A 103 -11.73 -4.22 -18.65
N GLN A 104 -12.09 -3.34 -17.73
CA GLN A 104 -11.91 -1.90 -17.82
C GLN A 104 -11.12 -1.38 -16.62
N LEU A 105 -10.37 -0.30 -16.84
CA LEU A 105 -9.69 0.47 -15.81
C LEU A 105 -10.48 1.75 -15.54
N LEU A 106 -10.80 1.98 -14.28
CA LEU A 106 -11.47 3.18 -13.81
C LEU A 106 -10.55 3.96 -12.88
N LEU A 107 -10.46 5.28 -13.06
CA LEU A 107 -9.92 6.18 -12.03
C LEU A 107 -11.08 6.63 -11.15
N LEU A 108 -10.93 6.44 -9.85
CA LEU A 108 -11.77 6.98 -8.80
C LEU A 108 -11.06 8.21 -8.25
N ASP A 109 -11.53 9.41 -8.61
CA ASP A 109 -10.89 10.67 -8.25
C ASP A 109 -11.57 11.32 -7.04
N LEU A 110 -10.79 11.56 -5.99
CA LEU A 110 -11.23 12.24 -4.78
C LEU A 110 -10.72 13.70 -4.72
N GLY A 111 -9.97 14.13 -5.74
CA GLY A 111 -9.48 15.50 -5.85
C GLY A 111 -10.55 16.52 -6.28
N ALA A 112 -11.76 16.05 -6.62
CA ALA A 112 -12.87 16.90 -7.05
C ALA A 112 -12.48 17.89 -8.18
N GLY A 113 -11.72 17.40 -9.16
CA GLY A 113 -11.22 18.18 -10.30
C GLY A 113 -9.99 19.05 -9.98
N ALA A 114 -9.46 19.05 -8.76
CA ALA A 114 -8.18 19.67 -8.45
C ALA A 114 -7.05 18.86 -9.08
N MET A 115 -5.96 19.55 -9.47
CA MET A 115 -4.76 18.95 -10.04
C MET A 115 -3.54 19.63 -9.45
N ARG A 116 -3.49 19.66 -8.11
CA ARG A 116 -2.41 20.33 -7.37
C ARG A 116 -1.11 19.55 -7.51
N MET A 117 -0.04 20.25 -7.86
CA MET A 117 1.27 19.68 -8.18
C MET A 117 2.34 19.97 -7.12
N GLY A 118 1.99 20.75 -6.08
CA GLY A 118 2.92 21.10 -5.02
C GLY A 118 3.39 19.88 -4.24
N GLY A 119 4.70 19.77 -4.03
CA GLY A 119 5.33 18.66 -3.33
C GLY A 119 5.41 17.36 -4.13
N SER A 120 4.83 17.30 -5.34
CA SER A 120 4.80 16.08 -6.16
C SER A 120 6.21 15.60 -6.54
N ILE A 121 6.34 14.31 -6.82
CA ILE A 121 7.59 13.72 -7.31
C ILE A 121 8.04 14.41 -8.60
N LEU A 122 7.12 14.78 -9.50
CA LEU A 122 7.48 15.54 -10.69
C LEU A 122 8.12 16.89 -10.34
N ALA A 123 7.60 17.62 -9.36
CA ALA A 123 8.21 18.86 -8.89
C ALA A 123 9.60 18.60 -8.31
N GLN A 124 9.75 17.59 -7.45
CA GLN A 124 11.00 17.24 -6.78
C GLN A 124 12.11 16.87 -7.78
N VAL A 125 11.84 16.03 -8.79
CA VAL A 125 12.84 15.64 -9.80
C VAL A 125 13.28 16.82 -10.67
N ASN A 126 12.45 17.87 -10.76
CA ASN A 126 12.79 19.14 -11.39
C ASN A 126 13.36 20.19 -10.42
N GLN A 127 13.71 19.78 -9.18
CA GLN A 127 14.26 20.67 -8.13
C GLN A 127 13.32 21.84 -7.77
N GLN A 128 12.02 21.58 -7.79
CA GLN A 128 10.96 22.53 -7.47
C GLN A 128 10.08 21.97 -6.36
N VAL A 129 9.35 22.86 -5.68
CA VAL A 129 8.36 22.48 -4.67
C VAL A 129 6.94 22.57 -5.23
N GLY A 130 6.69 23.53 -6.14
CA GLY A 130 5.37 23.89 -6.62
C GLY A 130 4.61 24.79 -5.65
N ASP A 131 3.39 25.18 -6.01
CA ASP A 131 2.61 26.17 -5.25
C ASP A 131 1.69 25.53 -4.21
N THR A 132 0.80 24.65 -4.66
CA THR A 132 -0.25 24.05 -3.81
C THR A 132 -0.14 22.52 -3.83
N ALA A 133 -0.04 21.93 -2.65
CA ALA A 133 -0.04 20.48 -2.47
C ALA A 133 -1.46 19.92 -2.48
N PRO A 134 -1.64 18.63 -2.88
CA PRO A 134 -2.88 17.90 -2.65
C PRO A 134 -3.33 17.93 -1.19
N ASP A 135 -4.63 17.94 -0.95
CA ASP A 135 -5.22 17.90 0.37
C ASP A 135 -6.55 17.14 0.36
N LEU A 136 -7.00 16.68 1.51
CA LEU A 136 -8.33 16.11 1.69
C LEU A 136 -9.32 17.22 2.02
N ASP A 137 -9.86 17.87 0.99
CA ASP A 137 -10.79 19.00 1.16
C ASP A 137 -12.15 18.58 1.77
N ASN A 138 -12.55 17.32 1.58
CA ASN A 138 -13.82 16.77 2.07
C ASN A 138 -13.64 15.39 2.71
N PRO A 139 -13.50 15.30 4.04
CA PRO A 139 -13.40 14.02 4.74
C PRO A 139 -14.59 13.08 4.54
N ALA A 140 -15.80 13.61 4.31
CA ALA A 140 -16.97 12.78 4.05
C ALA A 140 -16.85 12.03 2.72
N LEU A 141 -16.20 12.63 1.71
CA LEU A 141 -15.96 11.97 0.43
C LEU A 141 -15.05 10.74 0.59
N LEU A 142 -13.97 10.84 1.39
CA LEU A 142 -13.10 9.70 1.70
C LEU A 142 -13.86 8.58 2.40
N LYS A 143 -14.74 8.91 3.33
CA LYS A 143 -15.59 7.93 4.02
C LYS A 143 -16.53 7.22 3.05
N ASN A 144 -17.22 7.97 2.21
CA ASN A 144 -18.13 7.43 1.20
C ASN A 144 -17.39 6.54 0.20
N PHE A 145 -16.22 6.97 -0.28
CA PHE A 145 -15.34 6.15 -1.11
C PHE A 145 -14.98 4.84 -0.43
N PHE A 146 -14.58 4.90 0.84
CA PHE A 146 -14.23 3.70 1.60
C PHE A 146 -15.42 2.73 1.71
N ASP A 147 -16.61 3.22 2.03
CA ASP A 147 -17.81 2.41 2.18
C ASP A 147 -18.21 1.76 0.83
N ALA A 148 -18.18 2.52 -0.28
CA ALA A 148 -18.42 2.00 -1.62
C ALA A 148 -17.39 0.94 -2.03
N MET A 149 -16.11 1.15 -1.68
CA MET A 149 -15.03 0.20 -1.92
C MET A 149 -15.23 -1.10 -1.15
N GLN A 150 -15.57 -1.02 0.16
CA GLN A 150 -15.82 -2.21 0.98
C GLN A 150 -17.02 -3.03 0.47
N LEU A 151 -18.08 -2.36 0.00
CA LEU A 151 -19.21 -3.03 -0.63
C LEU A 151 -18.80 -3.72 -1.93
N SER A 152 -18.01 -3.06 -2.77
CA SER A 152 -17.52 -3.61 -4.04
C SER A 152 -16.62 -4.83 -3.82
N LEU A 153 -15.76 -4.80 -2.79
CA LEU A 153 -14.95 -5.97 -2.39
C LEU A 153 -15.81 -7.12 -1.87
N GLU A 154 -16.86 -6.83 -1.11
CA GLU A 154 -17.79 -7.84 -0.62
C GLU A 154 -18.51 -8.55 -1.76
N GLN A 155 -18.91 -7.81 -2.79
CA GLN A 155 -19.58 -8.35 -3.98
C GLN A 155 -18.62 -9.04 -4.95
N GLY A 156 -17.30 -8.79 -4.84
CA GLY A 156 -16.29 -9.35 -5.73
C GLY A 156 -16.20 -8.62 -7.08
N ASP A 157 -16.66 -7.37 -7.15
CA ASP A 157 -16.71 -6.58 -8.39
C ASP A 157 -15.32 -6.03 -8.77
N ILE A 158 -14.39 -5.91 -7.81
CA ILE A 158 -13.05 -5.35 -8.04
C ILE A 158 -12.05 -6.47 -8.29
N LEU A 159 -11.33 -6.38 -9.39
CA LEU A 159 -10.32 -7.36 -9.81
C LEU A 159 -8.90 -6.96 -9.42
N ALA A 160 -8.58 -5.67 -9.49
CA ALA A 160 -7.32 -5.09 -9.04
C ALA A 160 -7.53 -3.66 -8.53
N TYR A 161 -6.60 -3.20 -7.67
CA TYR A 161 -6.67 -1.88 -7.03
C TYR A 161 -5.26 -1.34 -6.79
N HIS A 162 -5.07 -0.06 -7.09
CA HIS A 162 -3.87 0.68 -6.70
C HIS A 162 -4.22 2.13 -6.34
N ASP A 163 -3.66 2.63 -5.24
CA ASP A 163 -3.81 4.05 -4.88
C ASP A 163 -3.10 4.94 -5.90
N ARG A 164 -3.68 6.11 -6.20
CA ARG A 164 -2.93 7.20 -6.81
C ARG A 164 -2.14 7.90 -5.70
N SER A 165 -0.83 7.79 -5.75
CA SER A 165 0.09 8.38 -4.77
C SER A 165 1.31 8.99 -5.46
N ASP A 166 2.52 8.77 -4.95
CA ASP A 166 3.75 9.33 -5.50
C ASP A 166 3.91 9.05 -6.99
N GLY A 167 4.12 10.10 -7.79
CA GLY A 167 4.22 10.02 -9.24
C GLY A 167 2.88 10.05 -9.99
N GLY A 168 1.76 10.15 -9.26
CA GLY A 168 0.42 10.35 -9.81
C GLY A 168 -0.14 9.17 -10.59
N LEU A 169 -1.09 9.47 -11.50
CA LEU A 169 -1.79 8.46 -12.29
C LEU A 169 -0.84 7.65 -13.19
N LEU A 170 0.22 8.28 -13.72
CA LEU A 170 1.18 7.57 -14.57
C LEU A 170 1.88 6.46 -13.80
N ALA A 171 2.42 6.77 -12.61
CA ALA A 171 3.08 5.77 -11.76
C ALA A 171 2.11 4.64 -11.37
N THR A 172 0.90 4.97 -10.92
CA THR A 172 -0.15 3.99 -10.61
C THR A 172 -0.40 3.01 -11.76
N LEU A 173 -0.58 3.52 -12.98
CA LEU A 173 -0.87 2.71 -14.16
C LEU A 173 0.30 1.81 -14.56
N VAL A 174 1.53 2.33 -14.54
CA VAL A 174 2.71 1.52 -14.92
C VAL A 174 3.00 0.45 -13.87
N GLU A 175 2.83 0.74 -12.58
CA GLU A 175 3.01 -0.24 -11.50
C GLU A 175 1.98 -1.36 -11.55
N MET A 176 0.72 -1.05 -11.87
CA MET A 176 -0.30 -2.07 -12.13
C MET A 176 0.05 -2.94 -13.35
N SER A 177 0.57 -2.32 -14.41
CA SER A 177 1.05 -3.03 -15.61
C SER A 177 2.25 -3.94 -15.27
N PHE A 178 3.18 -3.51 -14.41
CA PHE A 178 4.30 -4.33 -13.94
C PHE A 178 3.80 -5.54 -13.13
N ALA A 179 2.92 -5.30 -12.17
CA ALA A 179 2.36 -6.34 -11.31
C ALA A 179 1.58 -7.41 -12.09
N GLY A 180 0.84 -7.00 -13.13
CA GLY A 180 0.07 -7.88 -13.98
C GLY A 180 0.84 -8.51 -15.15
N HIS A 181 2.09 -8.08 -15.40
CA HIS A 181 2.88 -8.46 -16.59
C HIS A 181 2.12 -8.27 -17.90
N VAL A 182 1.32 -7.21 -18.02
CA VAL A 182 0.41 -6.95 -19.14
C VAL A 182 0.50 -5.50 -19.60
N GLY A 183 0.30 -5.26 -20.89
CA GLY A 183 0.18 -3.92 -21.45
C GLY A 183 -1.17 -3.28 -21.16
N ILE A 184 -1.21 -1.95 -21.19
CA ILE A 184 -2.42 -1.15 -21.00
C ILE A 184 -2.55 -0.09 -22.08
N SER A 185 -3.78 0.23 -22.46
CA SER A 185 -4.12 1.34 -23.35
C SER A 185 -5.20 2.19 -22.70
N VAL A 186 -4.86 3.45 -22.39
CA VAL A 186 -5.72 4.37 -21.66
C VAL A 186 -5.85 5.72 -22.36
N ASP A 187 -7.00 6.35 -22.22
CA ASP A 187 -7.29 7.70 -22.68
C ASP A 187 -7.52 8.61 -21.47
N VAL A 188 -6.72 9.66 -21.36
CA VAL A 188 -6.81 10.65 -20.29
C VAL A 188 -7.69 11.84 -20.70
N PHE A 189 -8.40 11.75 -21.82
CA PHE A 189 -9.36 12.76 -22.24
C PHE A 189 -10.46 12.94 -21.18
N GLY A 190 -10.71 14.20 -20.83
CA GLY A 190 -11.70 14.52 -19.79
C GLY A 190 -11.15 14.58 -18.37
N LEU A 191 -9.87 14.24 -18.15
CA LEU A 191 -9.23 14.45 -16.84
C LEU A 191 -8.76 15.90 -16.63
N GLY A 192 -8.86 16.76 -17.64
CA GLY A 192 -8.50 18.18 -17.61
C GLY A 192 -7.78 18.64 -18.87
N ASP A 193 -7.50 19.94 -18.96
CA ASP A 193 -6.90 20.54 -20.14
C ASP A 193 -5.37 20.30 -20.23
N ASP A 194 -4.70 20.14 -19.08
CA ASP A 194 -3.27 19.89 -19.00
C ASP A 194 -2.99 18.39 -18.75
N PRO A 195 -2.51 17.66 -19.76
CA PRO A 195 -2.22 16.23 -19.63
C PRO A 195 -1.07 15.94 -18.65
N ILE A 196 -0.15 16.89 -18.43
CA ILE A 196 0.92 16.70 -17.43
C ILE A 196 0.33 16.76 -16.03
N ALA A 197 -0.50 17.74 -15.73
CA ALA A 197 -1.20 17.82 -14.47
C ALA A 197 -2.11 16.60 -14.26
N ALA A 198 -2.85 16.14 -15.28
CA ALA A 198 -3.69 14.95 -15.21
C ALA A 198 -2.91 13.67 -14.88
N LEU A 199 -1.69 13.51 -15.40
CA LEU A 199 -0.86 12.31 -15.24
C LEU A 199 -0.02 12.32 -13.96
N PHE A 200 0.38 13.48 -13.48
CA PHE A 200 1.39 13.61 -12.41
C PHE A 200 0.88 14.30 -11.14
N ASN A 201 -0.38 14.75 -11.07
CA ASN A 201 -0.93 15.17 -9.80
C ASN A 201 -1.07 13.97 -8.85
N GLU A 202 -0.81 14.24 -7.57
CA GLU A 202 -0.87 13.25 -6.49
C GLU A 202 -2.11 13.48 -5.61
N GLU A 203 -3.20 13.97 -6.22
CA GLU A 203 -4.50 14.07 -5.55
C GLU A 203 -4.97 12.68 -5.10
N LEU A 204 -5.73 12.63 -4.00
CA LEU A 204 -6.30 11.37 -3.51
C LEU A 204 -7.14 10.68 -4.58
N GLY A 205 -6.98 9.39 -4.70
CA GLY A 205 -7.71 8.59 -5.68
C GLY A 205 -7.15 7.18 -5.79
N ALA A 206 -7.76 6.39 -6.67
CA ALA A 206 -7.32 5.03 -6.94
C ALA A 206 -7.65 4.61 -8.38
N VAL A 207 -6.86 3.72 -8.94
CA VAL A 207 -7.21 2.99 -10.16
C VAL A 207 -7.69 1.61 -9.78
N ILE A 208 -8.85 1.22 -10.32
CA ILE A 208 -9.43 -0.10 -10.16
C ILE A 208 -9.59 -0.79 -11.49
N GLN A 209 -9.46 -2.12 -11.49
CA GLN A 209 -9.85 -2.97 -12.62
C GLN A 209 -11.18 -3.64 -12.30
N VAL A 210 -12.10 -3.62 -13.25
CA VAL A 210 -13.43 -4.23 -13.15
C VAL A 210 -13.72 -5.04 -14.41
N SER A 211 -14.62 -6.04 -14.35
CA SER A 211 -15.09 -6.71 -15.56
C SER A 211 -15.91 -5.73 -16.42
N ALA A 212 -15.87 -5.89 -17.75
CA ALA A 212 -16.65 -5.05 -18.66
C ALA A 212 -18.15 -5.11 -18.34
N GLU A 213 -18.65 -6.25 -17.90
CA GLU A 213 -20.04 -6.47 -17.50
C GLU A 213 -20.43 -5.62 -16.27
N HIS A 214 -19.55 -5.48 -15.28
CA HIS A 214 -19.84 -4.75 -14.04
C HIS A 214 -19.46 -3.27 -14.08
N THR A 215 -18.82 -2.79 -15.15
CA THR A 215 -18.27 -1.43 -15.25
C THR A 215 -19.30 -0.35 -14.89
N ASN A 216 -20.50 -0.42 -15.48
CA ASN A 216 -21.53 0.61 -15.25
C ASN A 216 -22.04 0.59 -13.81
N ALA A 217 -22.31 -0.59 -13.25
CA ALA A 217 -22.83 -0.74 -11.90
C ALA A 217 -21.83 -0.26 -10.86
N VAL A 218 -20.53 -0.55 -11.07
CA VAL A 218 -19.45 -0.08 -10.19
C VAL A 218 -19.29 1.44 -10.32
N ALA A 219 -19.26 1.98 -11.54
CA ALA A 219 -19.15 3.41 -11.78
C ALA A 219 -20.31 4.18 -11.12
N GLU A 220 -21.55 3.71 -11.27
CA GLU A 220 -22.74 4.30 -10.65
C GLU A 220 -22.63 4.29 -9.11
N ARG A 221 -22.20 3.18 -8.52
CA ARG A 221 -22.01 3.05 -7.05
C ARG A 221 -21.05 4.11 -6.50
N PHE A 222 -19.92 4.35 -7.16
CA PHE A 222 -18.97 5.37 -6.72
C PHE A 222 -19.47 6.79 -7.02
N SER A 223 -20.14 6.99 -8.13
CA SER A 223 -20.75 8.29 -8.46
C SER A 223 -21.85 8.66 -7.47
N ASP A 224 -22.68 7.71 -7.04
CA ASP A 224 -23.70 7.90 -5.99
C ASP A 224 -23.07 8.22 -4.62
N ALA A 225 -21.85 7.72 -4.39
CA ALA A 225 -21.05 8.07 -3.23
C ALA A 225 -20.37 9.46 -3.32
N GLY A 226 -20.55 10.15 -4.45
CA GLY A 226 -19.99 11.48 -4.73
C GLY A 226 -18.56 11.48 -5.25
N VAL A 227 -18.03 10.30 -5.64
CA VAL A 227 -16.69 10.15 -6.21
C VAL A 227 -16.74 10.39 -7.71
N ASP A 228 -15.82 11.17 -8.26
CA ASP A 228 -15.68 11.34 -9.69
C ASP A 228 -15.06 10.07 -10.30
N VAL A 229 -15.76 9.50 -11.30
CA VAL A 229 -15.34 8.23 -11.92
C VAL A 229 -15.02 8.47 -13.40
N HIS A 230 -13.80 8.07 -13.78
CA HIS A 230 -13.36 8.20 -15.17
C HIS A 230 -13.01 6.83 -15.75
N LEU A 231 -13.63 6.49 -16.88
CA LEU A 231 -13.27 5.31 -17.66
C LEU A 231 -11.97 5.62 -18.42
N LEU A 232 -10.90 4.93 -18.06
CA LEU A 232 -9.58 5.15 -18.67
C LEU A 232 -9.35 4.29 -19.91
N GLY A 233 -9.79 3.04 -19.90
CA GLY A 233 -9.49 2.07 -20.96
C GLY A 233 -9.30 0.66 -20.42
N GLY A 234 -8.36 -0.11 -20.98
CA GLY A 234 -8.22 -1.51 -20.60
C GLY A 234 -6.84 -2.09 -20.91
N LEU A 235 -6.78 -3.42 -20.83
CA LEU A 235 -5.56 -4.18 -21.10
C LEU A 235 -5.27 -4.28 -22.59
N ASN A 236 -3.99 -4.43 -22.97
CA ASN A 236 -3.59 -4.76 -24.33
C ASN A 236 -2.60 -5.94 -24.36
N ASN A 237 -2.60 -6.67 -25.47
CA ASN A 237 -1.72 -7.83 -25.69
C ASN A 237 -0.34 -7.45 -26.28
N GLN A 238 -0.04 -6.14 -26.42
CA GLN A 238 1.19 -5.66 -27.03
C GLN A 238 2.34 -5.48 -26.04
N GLN A 239 2.11 -5.74 -24.76
CA GLN A 239 3.08 -5.50 -23.69
C GLN A 239 3.60 -4.05 -23.69
N THR A 240 2.74 -3.10 -24.01
CA THR A 240 3.05 -1.67 -24.04
C THR A 240 2.15 -0.89 -23.09
N VAL A 241 2.70 0.15 -22.49
CA VAL A 241 1.90 1.19 -21.83
C VAL A 241 1.67 2.29 -22.88
N GLU A 242 0.40 2.47 -23.23
CA GLU A 242 -0.02 3.45 -24.22
C GLU A 242 -1.01 4.43 -23.57
N ILE A 243 -0.70 5.71 -23.64
CA ILE A 243 -1.53 6.80 -23.13
C ILE A 243 -1.85 7.74 -24.29
N ILE A 244 -3.12 8.00 -24.48
CA ILE A 244 -3.62 8.94 -25.48
C ILE A 244 -4.43 10.04 -24.79
N ASN A 245 -4.64 11.15 -25.48
CA ASN A 245 -5.60 12.19 -25.09
C ASN A 245 -6.44 12.51 -26.32
N ASN A 246 -7.74 12.19 -26.29
CA ASN A 246 -8.66 12.36 -27.39
C ASN A 246 -8.09 11.84 -28.73
N LYS A 247 -7.65 10.58 -28.74
CA LYS A 247 -7.03 9.87 -29.88
C LYS A 247 -5.63 10.38 -30.28
N LEU A 248 -5.11 11.42 -29.66
CA LEU A 248 -3.75 11.87 -29.88
C LEU A 248 -2.78 11.09 -28.97
N PRO A 249 -1.75 10.45 -29.53
CA PRO A 249 -0.80 9.70 -28.71
C PRO A 249 0.04 10.67 -27.87
N LEU A 250 0.05 10.47 -26.54
CA LEU A 250 0.91 11.19 -25.62
C LEU A 250 2.16 10.39 -25.27
N PHE A 251 1.98 9.09 -25.01
CA PHE A 251 3.05 8.25 -24.53
C PHE A 251 2.83 6.81 -24.99
N LYS A 252 3.91 6.16 -25.42
CA LYS A 252 3.92 4.72 -25.71
C LYS A 252 5.30 4.15 -25.50
N ARG A 253 5.40 3.16 -24.59
CA ARG A 253 6.67 2.47 -24.28
C ARG A 253 6.40 0.99 -23.98
N PRO A 254 7.35 0.09 -24.25
CA PRO A 254 7.30 -1.28 -23.77
C PRO A 254 7.24 -1.32 -22.23
N ARG A 255 6.39 -2.19 -21.69
CA ARG A 255 6.28 -2.41 -20.22
C ARG A 255 7.63 -2.74 -19.60
N VAL A 256 8.39 -3.63 -20.24
CA VAL A 256 9.71 -4.07 -19.75
C VAL A 256 10.69 -2.91 -19.60
N ASP A 257 10.71 -1.98 -20.56
CA ASP A 257 11.63 -0.84 -20.51
C ASP A 257 11.28 0.09 -19.33
N LEU A 258 10.00 0.32 -19.11
CA LEU A 258 9.53 1.12 -17.97
C LEU A 258 9.83 0.44 -16.64
N GLN A 259 9.59 -0.87 -16.53
CA GLN A 259 9.85 -1.64 -15.32
C GLN A 259 11.36 -1.69 -15.00
N ARG A 260 12.21 -1.82 -16.01
CA ARG A 260 13.66 -1.72 -15.82
C ARG A 260 14.09 -0.33 -15.34
N THR A 261 13.53 0.73 -15.92
CA THR A 261 13.79 2.11 -15.45
C THR A 261 13.36 2.28 -13.99
N TRP A 262 12.19 1.79 -13.62
CA TRP A 262 11.67 1.82 -12.26
C TRP A 262 12.53 1.01 -11.28
N ALA A 263 13.01 -0.16 -11.66
CA ALA A 263 13.81 -1.06 -10.84
C ALA A 263 15.30 -0.71 -10.80
N GLU A 264 15.82 0.15 -11.69
CA GLU A 264 17.25 0.38 -11.88
C GLU A 264 17.96 0.84 -10.61
N THR A 265 17.38 1.78 -9.86
CA THR A 265 17.99 2.30 -8.62
C THR A 265 18.10 1.19 -7.58
N SER A 266 17.05 0.41 -7.37
CA SER A 266 17.04 -0.72 -6.43
C SER A 266 18.05 -1.80 -6.84
N TYR A 267 18.13 -2.12 -8.13
CA TYR A 267 19.15 -3.03 -8.67
C TYR A 267 20.57 -2.55 -8.36
N ARG A 268 20.87 -1.27 -8.65
CA ARG A 268 22.21 -0.71 -8.38
C ARG A 268 22.57 -0.75 -6.91
N MET A 269 21.62 -0.45 -6.03
CA MET A 269 21.80 -0.55 -4.57
C MET A 269 22.02 -1.99 -4.13
N ALA A 270 21.23 -2.94 -4.62
CA ALA A 270 21.38 -4.36 -4.34
C ALA A 270 22.74 -4.89 -4.79
N ALA A 271 23.20 -4.50 -5.99
CA ALA A 271 24.52 -4.88 -6.52
C ALA A 271 25.71 -4.37 -5.68
N LEU A 272 25.54 -3.25 -4.95
CA LEU A 272 26.55 -2.74 -4.02
C LEU A 272 26.55 -3.43 -2.66
N ARG A 273 25.40 -3.91 -2.21
CA ARG A 273 25.19 -4.49 -0.87
C ARG A 273 25.28 -6.01 -0.86
N ASP A 274 24.70 -6.65 -1.88
CA ASP A 274 24.48 -8.09 -1.94
C ASP A 274 25.41 -8.74 -3.00
N ASN A 275 25.12 -9.97 -3.44
CA ASN A 275 25.83 -10.58 -4.55
C ASN A 275 25.43 -9.91 -5.86
N ALA A 276 26.41 -9.28 -6.54
CA ALA A 276 26.19 -8.48 -7.74
C ALA A 276 25.66 -9.32 -8.93
N ASP A 277 26.09 -10.59 -9.06
CA ASP A 277 25.62 -11.47 -10.11
C ASP A 277 24.16 -11.87 -9.92
N CYS A 278 23.75 -12.18 -8.67
CA CYS A 278 22.36 -12.45 -8.33
C CYS A 278 21.46 -11.23 -8.55
N ALA A 279 21.92 -10.03 -8.16
CA ALA A 279 21.18 -8.79 -8.41
C ALA A 279 21.01 -8.51 -9.92
N LEU A 280 22.03 -8.79 -10.72
CA LEU A 280 21.96 -8.67 -12.18
C LEU A 280 20.99 -9.68 -12.80
N GLU A 281 21.01 -10.92 -12.32
CA GLU A 281 20.10 -11.97 -12.77
C GLU A 281 18.63 -11.60 -12.48
N GLU A 282 18.32 -11.13 -11.28
CA GLU A 282 17.01 -10.62 -10.92
C GLU A 282 16.55 -9.47 -11.83
N PHE A 283 17.44 -8.48 -12.06
CA PHE A 283 17.15 -7.35 -12.95
C PHE A 283 16.91 -7.77 -14.40
N ASN A 284 17.68 -8.75 -14.90
CA ASN A 284 17.50 -9.28 -16.25
C ASN A 284 16.21 -10.08 -16.38
N ASN A 285 15.77 -10.75 -15.30
CA ASN A 285 14.56 -11.55 -15.28
C ASN A 285 13.27 -10.73 -15.50
N ILE A 286 13.32 -9.41 -15.31
CA ILE A 286 12.21 -8.49 -15.65
C ILE A 286 11.73 -8.67 -17.11
N ALA A 287 12.63 -9.06 -18.02
CA ALA A 287 12.32 -9.25 -19.44
C ALA A 287 11.82 -10.67 -19.76
N SER A 288 11.94 -11.60 -18.84
CA SER A 288 11.51 -12.98 -19.06
C SER A 288 10.02 -13.16 -18.78
N ASP A 289 9.43 -14.16 -19.39
CA ASP A 289 8.06 -14.62 -19.10
C ASP A 289 8.15 -15.69 -18.01
N ASP A 290 8.63 -15.29 -16.83
CA ASP A 290 8.78 -16.16 -15.67
C ASP A 290 7.47 -16.13 -14.86
N PRO A 291 6.79 -17.29 -14.69
CA PRO A 291 5.56 -17.37 -13.90
C PRO A 291 5.79 -17.15 -12.39
N GLY A 292 7.04 -16.96 -11.96
CA GLY A 292 7.42 -16.82 -10.56
C GLY A 292 7.60 -18.14 -9.84
N LEU A 293 7.73 -18.04 -8.52
CA LEU A 293 7.94 -19.22 -7.66
C LEU A 293 6.69 -20.09 -7.59
N SER A 294 6.86 -21.37 -7.78
CA SER A 294 5.80 -22.37 -7.63
C SER A 294 6.21 -23.46 -6.63
N VAL A 295 5.23 -23.97 -5.89
CA VAL A 295 5.45 -25.03 -4.90
C VAL A 295 4.91 -26.33 -5.45
N LYS A 296 5.73 -27.39 -5.37
CA LYS A 296 5.27 -28.77 -5.56
C LYS A 296 5.15 -29.42 -4.20
N LEU A 297 3.93 -29.59 -3.73
CA LEU A 297 3.68 -30.28 -2.48
C LEU A 297 3.82 -31.79 -2.69
N SER A 298 4.47 -32.47 -1.75
CA SER A 298 4.56 -33.94 -1.69
C SER A 298 3.42 -34.58 -0.89
N TYR A 299 2.50 -33.75 -0.42
CA TYR A 299 1.35 -34.14 0.42
C TYR A 299 0.12 -33.34 -0.01
N ASP A 300 -1.08 -33.80 0.35
CA ASP A 300 -2.32 -33.05 0.17
C ASP A 300 -2.49 -32.06 1.34
N PRO A 301 -2.53 -30.73 1.09
CA PRO A 301 -2.70 -29.73 2.16
C PRO A 301 -4.08 -29.79 2.83
N SER A 302 -5.04 -30.49 2.26
CA SER A 302 -6.35 -30.73 2.87
C SER A 302 -6.36 -31.89 3.86
N ASP A 303 -5.31 -32.73 3.87
CA ASP A 303 -5.17 -33.80 4.83
C ASP A 303 -4.88 -33.28 6.22
N ASP A 304 -5.79 -33.53 7.16
CA ASP A 304 -5.56 -33.27 8.57
C ASP A 304 -4.88 -34.47 9.25
N ILE A 305 -3.55 -34.47 9.21
CA ILE A 305 -2.73 -35.53 9.82
C ILE A 305 -2.86 -35.62 11.34
N ALA A 306 -3.36 -34.56 12.00
CA ALA A 306 -3.59 -34.54 13.45
C ALA A 306 -4.95 -35.11 13.85
N ALA A 307 -5.93 -35.15 12.92
CA ALA A 307 -7.30 -35.59 13.21
C ALA A 307 -7.41 -36.96 13.92
N PRO A 308 -6.63 -38.01 13.56
CA PRO A 308 -6.67 -39.28 14.25
C PRO A 308 -6.29 -39.21 15.73
N TYR A 309 -5.41 -38.29 16.08
CA TYR A 309 -4.91 -38.09 17.44
C TYR A 309 -5.85 -37.17 18.27
N ILE A 310 -6.37 -36.12 17.66
CA ILE A 310 -7.34 -35.20 18.29
C ILE A 310 -8.62 -35.94 18.66
N ASN A 311 -9.10 -36.81 17.78
CA ASN A 311 -10.33 -37.58 17.97
C ASN A 311 -10.22 -38.65 19.06
N SER A 312 -9.02 -38.99 19.54
CA SER A 312 -8.83 -39.90 20.66
C SER A 312 -9.27 -39.32 22.02
N GLY A 313 -9.43 -38.00 22.10
CA GLY A 313 -9.75 -37.29 23.35
C GLY A 313 -8.61 -37.21 24.35
N VAL A 314 -7.44 -37.77 24.00
CA VAL A 314 -6.22 -37.67 24.82
C VAL A 314 -5.46 -36.43 24.42
N ARG A 315 -5.19 -35.54 25.36
CA ARG A 315 -4.41 -34.30 25.15
C ARG A 315 -3.13 -34.35 25.97
N PRO A 316 -1.99 -34.80 25.38
CA PRO A 316 -0.71 -34.76 26.08
C PRO A 316 -0.32 -33.34 26.43
N ALA A 317 0.21 -33.12 27.63
CA ALA A 317 0.70 -31.81 28.03
C ALA A 317 2.02 -31.49 27.33
N VAL A 318 2.17 -30.22 26.89
CA VAL A 318 3.42 -29.68 26.32
C VAL A 318 3.74 -28.35 26.98
N ALA A 319 5.00 -28.20 27.42
CA ALA A 319 5.48 -26.96 28.01
C ALA A 319 5.90 -25.98 26.90
N ILE A 320 5.29 -24.81 26.87
CA ILE A 320 5.70 -23.69 26.02
C ILE A 320 6.68 -22.82 26.82
N LEU A 321 7.95 -23.02 26.58
CA LEU A 321 8.99 -22.31 27.32
C LEU A 321 9.15 -20.88 26.84
N ARG A 322 9.21 -19.95 27.76
CA ARG A 322 9.50 -18.54 27.47
C ARG A 322 10.41 -17.89 28.49
N GLU A 323 11.10 -16.85 28.04
CA GLU A 323 11.95 -15.98 28.86
C GLU A 323 11.67 -14.52 28.48
N GLN A 324 12.36 -13.57 29.13
CA GLN A 324 12.25 -12.15 28.80
C GLN A 324 12.60 -11.88 27.34
N GLY A 325 11.76 -11.09 26.66
CA GLY A 325 11.93 -10.75 25.24
C GLY A 325 11.48 -11.81 24.25
N VAL A 326 10.99 -12.98 24.71
CA VAL A 326 10.37 -13.97 23.85
C VAL A 326 8.97 -13.48 23.45
N ASN A 327 8.70 -13.51 22.15
CA ASN A 327 7.36 -13.40 21.60
C ASN A 327 6.97 -14.70 20.87
N SER A 328 5.79 -14.77 20.28
CA SER A 328 5.29 -15.97 19.59
C SER A 328 5.01 -17.19 20.50
N HIS A 329 5.06 -17.04 21.82
CA HIS A 329 4.70 -18.13 22.73
C HIS A 329 3.20 -18.43 22.68
N LEU A 330 2.36 -17.44 22.43
CA LEU A 330 0.91 -17.62 22.23
C LEU A 330 0.62 -18.36 20.92
N GLU A 331 1.30 -18.00 19.85
CA GLU A 331 1.19 -18.66 18.53
C GLU A 331 1.66 -20.11 18.61
N MET A 332 2.75 -20.37 19.35
CA MET A 332 3.24 -21.72 19.60
C MET A 332 2.22 -22.53 20.41
N ALA A 333 1.65 -21.96 21.46
CA ALA A 333 0.61 -22.59 22.26
C ALA A 333 -0.63 -22.92 21.39
N ALA A 334 -1.06 -21.98 20.54
CA ALA A 334 -2.16 -22.18 19.61
C ALA A 334 -1.88 -23.31 18.59
N ALA A 335 -0.65 -23.41 18.07
CA ALA A 335 -0.25 -24.45 17.15
C ALA A 335 -0.32 -25.84 17.82
N PHE A 336 0.18 -25.97 19.03
CA PHE A 336 0.09 -27.23 19.79
C PHE A 336 -1.35 -27.56 20.19
N ASP A 337 -2.15 -26.59 20.61
CA ASP A 337 -3.57 -26.79 20.92
C ASP A 337 -4.35 -27.31 19.70
N ARG A 338 -4.11 -26.73 18.52
CA ARG A 338 -4.71 -27.21 17.26
C ARG A 338 -4.26 -28.62 16.88
N ALA A 339 -3.05 -29.00 17.25
CA ALA A 339 -2.53 -30.36 17.07
C ALA A 339 -3.01 -31.35 18.14
N GLY A 340 -3.87 -30.93 19.07
CA GLY A 340 -4.47 -31.79 20.09
C GLY A 340 -3.68 -31.93 21.39
N PHE A 341 -2.74 -31.02 21.65
CA PHE A 341 -2.01 -30.98 22.91
C PHE A 341 -2.68 -30.05 23.92
N ASP A 342 -2.34 -30.21 25.20
CA ASP A 342 -2.64 -29.29 26.28
C ASP A 342 -1.39 -28.40 26.51
N ALA A 343 -1.45 -27.17 26.01
CA ALA A 343 -0.31 -26.26 26.01
C ALA A 343 -0.23 -25.50 27.34
N VAL A 344 0.89 -25.68 28.05
CA VAL A 344 1.16 -25.07 29.36
C VAL A 344 2.22 -23.99 29.21
N ASP A 345 1.91 -22.74 29.55
CA ASP A 345 2.87 -21.63 29.56
C ASP A 345 3.85 -21.79 30.72
N VAL A 346 5.16 -21.82 30.41
CA VAL A 346 6.23 -22.04 31.37
C VAL A 346 7.30 -20.97 31.23
N HIS A 347 7.39 -20.11 32.23
CA HIS A 347 8.48 -19.13 32.28
C HIS A 347 9.78 -19.77 32.87
N MET A 348 10.93 -19.42 32.31
CA MET A 348 12.22 -19.95 32.77
C MET A 348 12.46 -19.70 34.25
N SER A 349 11.95 -18.63 34.84
CA SER A 349 12.05 -18.38 36.29
C SER A 349 11.31 -19.42 37.11
N ASP A 350 10.28 -20.08 36.58
CA ASP A 350 9.58 -21.15 37.31
C ASP A 350 10.41 -22.42 37.39
N LEU A 351 11.10 -22.74 36.28
CA LEU A 351 12.06 -23.85 36.26
C LEU A 351 13.24 -23.61 37.18
N LEU A 352 13.82 -22.41 37.15
CA LEU A 352 14.93 -22.04 38.02
C LEU A 352 14.54 -22.03 39.52
N ALA A 353 13.31 -21.69 39.83
CA ALA A 353 12.74 -21.72 41.17
C ALA A 353 12.29 -23.12 41.63
N GLY A 354 12.42 -24.14 40.76
CA GLY A 354 11.98 -25.51 41.05
C GLY A 354 10.45 -25.65 41.21
N ARG A 355 9.68 -24.73 40.63
CA ARG A 355 8.21 -24.84 40.61
C ARG A 355 7.80 -25.97 39.67
N ARG A 356 6.83 -26.73 40.06
CA ARG A 356 6.20 -27.71 39.15
C ARG A 356 5.40 -26.98 38.10
N VAL A 357 5.60 -27.37 36.88
CA VAL A 357 4.90 -26.94 35.70
C VAL A 357 3.84 -28.00 35.38
#